data_4d72ddac1874159231e6d8b5ca56c8c3
#
_entry.id   4d72ddac1874159231e6d8b5ca56c8c3
#
_cell.length_a   1.000
_cell.length_b   1.000
_cell.length_c   1.000
_cell.angle_alpha   90.00
_cell.angle_beta   90.00
_cell.angle_gamma   90.00
#
_symmetry.space_group_name_H-M   'P 1'
#
loop_
_entity.id
_entity.type
_entity.pdbx_description
1 polymer ?
#
loop_
_entity_poly.entity_id
_entity_poly.type
_entity_poly.pdbx_seq_one_letter_code
_entity_poly.pdbx_strand_id
1 'polypeptide(L)'
;MRFCELKCKEVVNACDGKRLGYIVDLILDECKGCIEAIIIPKCGKMGGLFSDGSEYVIPFCCVKKIGEDIILVEIHEEKPKKLKKSIGN
;
A
#
# COMPACT_ATOMS: atom_id res chain seq x y z
N MET A 1 -2.90 -18.20 -7.20
CA MET A 1 -2.28 -17.68 -5.96
C MET A 1 -3.34 -17.45 -4.91
N ARG A 2 -3.03 -17.81 -3.71
CA ARG A 2 -3.97 -17.63 -2.62
C ARG A 2 -3.69 -16.34 -1.86
N PHE A 3 -4.70 -15.85 -1.17
CA PHE A 3 -4.53 -14.64 -0.38
C PHE A 3 -3.46 -14.84 0.69
N CYS A 4 -3.40 -16.01 1.30
CA CYS A 4 -2.39 -16.23 2.33
C CYS A 4 -0.98 -16.14 1.76
N GLU A 5 -0.82 -16.42 0.48
CA GLU A 5 0.49 -16.27 -0.15
C GLU A 5 0.81 -14.79 -0.36
N LEU A 6 -0.20 -14.01 -0.73
CA LEU A 6 0.01 -12.58 -0.89
C LEU A 6 0.40 -11.92 0.43
N LYS A 7 -0.20 -12.38 1.52
CA LYS A 7 0.06 -11.78 2.81
C LYS A 7 1.48 -12.04 3.29
N CYS A 8 2.12 -13.06 2.76
CA CYS A 8 3.47 -13.39 3.18
C CYS A 8 4.54 -12.61 2.43
N LYS A 9 4.14 -11.84 1.44
CA LYS A 9 5.08 -11.10 0.62
C LYS A 9 5.13 -9.66 1.07
N GLU A 10 6.33 -9.11 1.12
CA GLU A 10 6.49 -7.72 1.52
C GLU A 10 6.25 -6.81 0.34
N VAL A 11 5.51 -5.73 0.56
CA VAL A 11 5.19 -4.79 -0.50
C VAL A 11 6.25 -3.69 -0.50
N VAL A 12 6.81 -3.45 -1.67
CA VAL A 12 7.88 -2.48 -1.84
C VAL A 12 7.46 -1.51 -2.93
N ASN A 13 7.64 -0.22 -2.66
CA ASN A 13 7.34 0.80 -3.65
C ASN A 13 8.53 0.94 -4.59
N ALA A 14 8.32 0.62 -5.85
CA ALA A 14 9.41 0.64 -6.82
C ALA A 14 9.88 2.05 -7.12
N CYS A 15 9.05 3.05 -6.85
CA CYS A 15 9.44 4.43 -7.15
C CYS A 15 10.56 4.92 -6.26
N ASP A 16 10.55 4.51 -5.00
CA ASP A 16 11.55 5.02 -4.06
C ASP A 16 12.20 3.92 -3.24
N GLY A 17 11.87 2.66 -3.51
CA GLY A 17 12.46 1.54 -2.80
C GLY A 17 11.96 1.38 -1.38
N LYS A 18 10.94 2.12 -1.00
CA LYS A 18 10.48 2.08 0.36
C LYS A 18 9.67 0.81 0.62
N ARG A 19 9.95 0.19 1.75
CA ARG A 19 9.20 -0.99 2.14
C ARG A 19 7.95 -0.55 2.85
N LEU A 20 6.82 -1.00 2.37
CA LEU A 20 5.54 -0.56 2.90
C LEU A 20 4.97 -1.50 3.94
N GLY A 21 5.38 -2.76 3.90
CA GLY A 21 4.89 -3.72 4.87
C GLY A 21 4.14 -4.84 4.18
N TYR A 22 3.23 -5.46 4.92
CA TYR A 22 2.52 -6.63 4.44
C TYR A 22 1.05 -6.34 4.32
N ILE A 23 0.43 -7.00 3.36
CA ILE A 23 -1.01 -6.83 3.13
C ILE A 23 -1.78 -7.44 4.28
N VAL A 24 -2.77 -6.70 4.80
CA VAL A 24 -3.63 -7.24 5.84
C VAL A 24 -5.05 -7.42 5.35
N ASP A 25 -5.40 -6.80 4.23
CA ASP A 25 -6.77 -6.91 3.76
C ASP A 25 -6.83 -6.54 2.29
N LEU A 26 -7.94 -6.87 1.67
CA LEU A 26 -8.18 -6.57 0.27
C LEU A 26 -9.52 -5.91 0.12
N ILE A 27 -9.64 -5.05 -0.88
CA ILE A 27 -10.93 -4.50 -1.26
C ILE A 27 -11.31 -5.14 -2.58
N LEU A 28 -12.49 -5.72 -2.62
CA LEU A 28 -12.96 -6.40 -3.80
C LEU A 28 -14.02 -5.57 -4.50
N ASP A 29 -14.00 -5.62 -5.82
CA ASP A 29 -15.06 -5.04 -6.61
C ASP A 29 -16.06 -6.16 -6.83
N GLU A 30 -17.18 -6.09 -6.14
CA GLU A 30 -18.17 -7.17 -6.19
C GLU A 30 -18.78 -7.34 -7.56
N CYS A 31 -18.92 -6.25 -8.27
CA CYS A 31 -19.51 -6.32 -9.60
C CYS A 31 -18.62 -7.03 -10.59
N LYS A 32 -17.32 -6.78 -10.50
CA LYS A 32 -16.38 -7.37 -11.43
C LYS A 32 -15.74 -8.64 -10.91
N GLY A 33 -15.86 -8.87 -9.62
CA GLY A 33 -15.28 -10.06 -9.02
C GLY A 33 -13.78 -10.05 -8.99
N CYS A 34 -13.16 -8.88 -8.88
CA CYS A 34 -11.72 -8.81 -8.86
C CYS A 34 -11.26 -7.89 -7.75
N ILE A 35 -9.95 -7.93 -7.48
CA ILE A 35 -9.37 -7.13 -6.43
C ILE A 35 -9.28 -5.69 -6.88
N GLU A 36 -9.79 -4.79 -6.09
CA GLU A 36 -9.73 -3.37 -6.39
C GLU A 36 -8.53 -2.72 -5.74
N ALA A 37 -8.21 -3.09 -4.52
CA ALA A 37 -7.11 -2.48 -3.80
C ALA A 37 -6.57 -3.41 -2.75
N ILE A 38 -5.33 -3.14 -2.33
CA ILE A 38 -4.74 -3.86 -1.21
C ILE A 38 -4.54 -2.86 -0.07
N ILE A 39 -4.60 -3.38 1.14
CA ILE A 39 -4.51 -2.54 2.33
C ILE A 39 -3.32 -2.98 3.16
N ILE A 40 -2.47 -2.02 3.48
CA ILE A 40 -1.26 -2.24 4.26
C ILE A 40 -1.26 -1.24 5.40
N PRO A 41 -1.13 -1.68 6.65
CA PRO A 41 -1.14 -0.73 7.75
C PRO A 41 0.15 0.06 7.76
N LYS A 42 0.05 1.32 8.11
CA LYS A 42 1.22 2.16 8.29
C LYS A 42 1.67 2.00 9.72
N CYS A 43 2.94 1.68 9.89
CA CYS A 43 3.49 1.57 11.22
C CYS A 43 4.15 2.87 11.59
N GLY A 44 3.92 3.30 12.80
CA GLY A 44 4.58 4.49 13.27
C GLY A 44 6.04 4.21 13.54
N LYS A 45 6.79 5.28 13.65
CA LYS A 45 8.18 5.16 13.97
C LYS A 45 8.40 4.53 15.31
N MET A 46 7.45 4.67 16.15
CA MET A 46 7.58 4.16 17.51
C MET A 46 7.14 2.73 17.61
N GLY A 47 7.31 1.99 16.57
CA GLY A 47 7.02 0.58 16.61
C GLY A 47 5.56 0.27 16.65
N GLY A 48 4.76 1.15 16.13
CA GLY A 48 3.33 0.91 16.10
C GLY A 48 2.63 1.29 17.37
N LEU A 49 3.39 1.70 18.37
CA LEU A 49 2.79 2.07 19.63
C LEU A 49 1.85 3.26 19.46
N PHE A 50 2.21 4.14 18.58
CA PHE A 50 1.42 5.32 18.32
C PHE A 50 0.79 5.27 16.95
N SER A 51 0.51 4.08 16.51
CA SER A 51 -0.17 3.95 15.23
C SER A 51 -1.51 4.66 15.34
N ASP A 52 -1.82 5.47 14.37
CA ASP A 52 -3.07 6.20 14.37
C ASP A 52 -4.13 5.50 13.55
N GLY A 53 -3.87 4.27 13.16
CA GLY A 53 -4.84 3.54 12.38
C GLY A 53 -4.77 3.83 10.90
N SER A 54 -3.78 4.59 10.49
CA SER A 54 -3.62 4.89 9.07
C SER A 54 -3.24 3.66 8.30
N GLU A 55 -3.63 3.64 7.05
CA GLU A 55 -3.34 2.53 6.16
C GLU A 55 -2.98 3.06 4.79
N TYR A 56 -2.17 2.28 4.08
CA TYR A 56 -2.04 2.49 2.66
C TYR A 56 -3.17 1.74 1.99
N VAL A 57 -3.90 2.42 1.15
CA VAL A 57 -4.91 1.78 0.31
C VAL A 57 -4.39 1.93 -1.11
N ILE A 58 -3.84 0.85 -1.64
CA ILE A 58 -3.15 0.90 -2.92
C ILE A 58 -4.00 0.23 -3.97
N PRO A 59 -4.42 0.99 -5.00
CA PRO A 59 -5.21 0.39 -6.07
C PRO A 59 -4.44 -0.75 -6.71
N PHE A 60 -5.14 -1.80 -7.03
CA PHE A 60 -4.47 -2.98 -7.58
C PHE A 60 -3.81 -2.69 -8.91
N CYS A 61 -4.29 -1.69 -9.63
CA CYS A 61 -3.65 -1.33 -10.89
C CYS A 61 -2.25 -0.76 -10.69
N CYS A 62 -1.90 -0.38 -9.45
CA CYS A 62 -0.56 0.08 -9.14
C CYS A 62 0.40 -1.05 -8.85
N VAL A 63 -0.09 -2.28 -8.75
CA VAL A 63 0.76 -3.43 -8.52
C VAL A 63 1.44 -3.76 -9.84
N LYS A 64 2.77 -3.70 -9.86
CA LYS A 64 3.53 -3.90 -11.08
C LYS A 64 4.00 -5.33 -11.24
N LYS A 65 4.35 -5.96 -10.14
CA LYS A 65 4.86 -7.31 -10.23
C LYS A 65 4.67 -8.02 -8.91
N ILE A 66 4.30 -9.27 -8.98
CA ILE A 66 4.20 -10.12 -7.80
C ILE A 66 5.29 -11.16 -7.93
N GLY A 67 6.29 -11.06 -7.06
CA GLY A 67 7.39 -12.00 -7.06
C GLY A 67 7.18 -13.07 -6.03
N GLU A 68 8.24 -13.83 -5.78
CA GLU A 68 8.15 -14.90 -4.80
C GLU A 68 8.06 -14.36 -3.39
N ASP A 69 8.84 -13.35 -3.08
CA ASP A 69 8.91 -12.83 -1.73
C ASP A 69 8.44 -11.41 -1.60
N ILE A 70 8.28 -10.70 -2.70
CA ILE A 70 7.92 -9.30 -2.65
C ILE A 70 6.87 -8.99 -3.69
N ILE A 71 6.17 -7.89 -3.45
CA ILE A 71 5.20 -7.35 -4.39
C ILE A 71 5.66 -5.93 -4.70
N LEU A 72 5.89 -5.66 -5.96
CA LEU A 72 6.31 -4.32 -6.36
C LEU A 72 5.09 -3.50 -6.76
N VAL A 73 4.98 -2.34 -6.15
CA VAL A 73 3.92 -1.41 -6.50
C VAL A 73 4.56 -0.10 -6.93
N GLU A 74 3.80 0.70 -7.62
CA GLU A 74 4.31 1.98 -8.08
C GLU A 74 3.33 3.03 -7.65
N ILE A 75 3.63 3.71 -6.55
CA ILE A 75 2.80 4.79 -6.07
C ILE A 75 3.68 6.00 -5.84
N HIS A 76 3.09 7.15 -6.09
CA HIS A 76 3.79 8.40 -5.91
C HIS A 76 3.21 9.07 -4.69
N GLU A 77 3.92 8.88 -3.57
CA GLU A 77 3.47 9.50 -2.33
C GLU A 77 3.83 10.95 -2.39
N GLU A 78 2.83 11.76 -2.63
CA GLU A 78 3.09 13.17 -2.69
C GLU A 78 3.33 13.69 -1.31
N LYS A 79 4.23 14.62 -1.23
CA LYS A 79 4.36 15.27 0.02
C LYS A 79 3.19 16.14 0.18
N PRO A 80 2.51 15.99 1.23
CA PRO A 80 1.33 16.80 1.42
C PRO A 80 1.66 18.25 1.39
N LYS A 81 2.83 18.53 1.61
CA LYS A 81 3.20 19.85 1.57
C LYS A 81 2.85 20.46 0.34
N LYS A 82 2.70 19.90 -0.43
CA LYS A 82 2.42 20.56 -1.57
C LYS A 82 1.21 21.09 -1.62
N LEU A 83 0.94 20.89 -1.05
CA LEU A 83 0.12 21.36 -0.99
C LEU A 83 -0.44 22.04 -0.67
N LYS A 84 -0.33 22.08 -0.69
CA LYS A 84 -0.66 22.81 -0.37
C LYS A 84 -0.78 23.53 -0.26
N LYS A 85 -0.61 23.60 -0.54
CA LYS A 85 -0.59 24.47 -0.40
C LYS A 85 -1.02 24.98 -0.57
N SER A 86 -1.23 24.66 -0.98
CA SER A 86 -1.62 25.37 -1.06
C SER A 86 -2.08 25.92 -0.88
N ILE A 87 -2.28 25.91 -1.03
CA ILE A 87 -2.65 26.66 -0.85
C ILE A 87 -2.88 27.24 -0.60
N GLY A 88 -2.80 27.19 -0.88
CA GLY A 88 -2.92 27.85 -0.63
C GLY A 88 -3.04 28.10 -0.52
N ASN A 89 -3.04 27.98 -0.71
CA ASN A 89 -3.07 28.37 -0.46
C ASN A 89 -3.05 28.61 -0.35
#